data_d4d6c8cbd0a8b9e81fdbdbd4bf88a1f0
#
_entry.id   d4d6c8cbd0a8b9e81fdbdbd4bf88a1f0
#
_cell.length_a   1.000
_cell.length_b   1.000
_cell.length_c   1.000
_cell.angle_alpha   90.00
_cell.angle_beta   90.00
_cell.angle_gamma   90.00
#
_symmetry.space_group_name_H-M   'P 1'
#
loop_
_entity.id
_entity.type
_entity.pdbx_description
1 polymer ?
#
loop_
_entity_poly.entity_id
_entity_poly.type
_entity_poly.pdbx_seq_one_letter_code
_entity_poly.pdbx_strand_id
1 'polypeptide(L)'
;FTTDSAAGGSALATGEKHYNRHISMSVDGVPYPSLSEYFHDMGKKVGVVTLGNAVDATPTAFYAHYTERDSADVLTAQLIDGPLDLLCGSGIEQFTIRHDGRNLISELKQDGYNFITDTYKINDQKGKVICIDEKMGDAAEEKNLSLLADATNAAIQKLQEDNAKNGFFLFIEGAKIDYAGHSKCL
;
A
#
# COMPACT_ATOMS: atom_id res chain seq x y z
N PHE A 1 16.31 -21.96 -0.73
CA PHE A 1 15.28 -21.24 0.05
C PHE A 1 14.48 -20.39 -0.93
N THR A 2 13.14 -20.45 -0.83
CA THR A 2 12.25 -19.63 -1.65
C THR A 2 12.10 -18.26 -0.97
N THR A 3 12.28 -17.18 -1.73
CA THR A 3 12.03 -15.82 -1.28
C THR A 3 10.52 -15.60 -1.14
N ASP A 4 10.06 -15.08 0.01
CA ASP A 4 8.67 -14.70 0.20
C ASP A 4 8.38 -13.28 -0.32
N SER A 5 7.10 -12.88 -0.34
CA SER A 5 6.69 -11.56 -0.82
C SER A 5 7.25 -10.42 0.03
N ALA A 6 7.51 -10.66 1.33
CA ALA A 6 8.11 -9.64 2.20
C ALA A 6 9.55 -9.33 1.75
N ALA A 7 10.40 -10.35 1.63
CA ALA A 7 11.78 -10.16 1.16
C ALA A 7 11.84 -9.68 -0.29
N GLY A 8 10.97 -10.21 -1.18
CA GLY A 8 10.91 -9.80 -2.60
C GLY A 8 10.42 -8.37 -2.78
N GLY A 9 9.31 -8.02 -2.13
CA GLY A 9 8.75 -6.66 -2.15
C GLY A 9 9.69 -5.64 -1.54
N SER A 10 10.32 -5.97 -0.41
CA SER A 10 11.33 -5.12 0.22
C SER A 10 12.56 -4.91 -0.66
N ALA A 11 13.05 -5.96 -1.34
CA ALA A 11 14.16 -5.82 -2.27
C ALA A 11 13.81 -4.90 -3.45
N LEU A 12 12.57 -4.97 -3.95
CA LEU A 12 12.09 -4.06 -4.98
C LEU A 12 11.98 -2.62 -4.47
N ALA A 13 11.50 -2.44 -3.24
CA ALA A 13 11.28 -1.12 -2.64
C ALA A 13 12.58 -0.40 -2.22
N THR A 14 13.61 -1.15 -1.81
CA THR A 14 14.83 -0.58 -1.19
C THR A 14 16.11 -0.78 -2.01
N GLY A 15 16.10 -1.74 -2.97
CA GLY A 15 17.32 -2.14 -3.68
C GLY A 15 18.25 -3.06 -2.89
N GLU A 16 17.87 -3.46 -1.67
CA GLU A 16 18.67 -4.29 -0.78
C GLU A 16 18.07 -5.70 -0.62
N LYS A 17 18.88 -6.65 -0.14
CA LYS A 17 18.41 -8.01 0.16
C LYS A 17 17.86 -8.09 1.57
N HIS A 18 16.72 -8.76 1.71
CA HIS A 18 16.01 -8.90 2.99
C HIS A 18 15.83 -10.38 3.35
N TYR A 19 15.67 -10.65 4.65
CA TYR A 19 15.18 -11.95 5.11
C TYR A 19 13.68 -12.09 4.83
N ASN A 20 13.26 -13.36 4.64
CA ASN A 20 11.83 -13.67 4.58
C ASN A 20 11.12 -13.10 5.82
N ARG A 21 9.89 -12.65 5.65
CA ARG A 21 9.01 -12.00 6.62
C ARG A 21 9.38 -10.56 6.99
N HIS A 22 10.60 -10.09 6.69
CA HIS A 22 11.03 -8.72 6.98
C HIS A 22 10.49 -7.74 5.93
N ILE A 23 9.88 -6.68 6.39
CA ILE A 23 9.38 -5.56 5.59
C ILE A 23 10.40 -4.42 5.68
N SER A 24 11.15 -4.21 4.61
CA SER A 24 12.12 -3.11 4.43
C SER A 24 13.04 -2.87 5.65
N MET A 25 13.47 -3.98 6.30
CA MET A 25 14.36 -3.99 7.45
C MET A 25 15.63 -4.77 7.14
N SER A 26 16.77 -4.26 7.62
CA SER A 26 18.03 -5.00 7.62
C SER A 26 17.97 -6.21 8.55
N VAL A 27 18.99 -7.06 8.44
CA VAL A 27 19.19 -8.22 9.35
C VAL A 27 19.37 -7.79 10.82
N ASP A 28 19.92 -6.60 11.04
CA ASP A 28 20.19 -6.04 12.36
C ASP A 28 19.00 -5.20 12.90
N GLY A 29 17.86 -5.24 12.20
CA GLY A 29 16.65 -4.51 12.60
C GLY A 29 16.70 -3.01 12.33
N VAL A 30 17.50 -2.56 11.36
CA VAL A 30 17.56 -1.16 10.93
C VAL A 30 16.69 -0.98 9.69
N PRO A 31 15.79 0.04 9.63
CA PRO A 31 15.01 0.34 8.45
C PRO A 31 15.91 0.70 7.25
N TYR A 32 15.59 0.15 6.08
CA TYR A 32 16.14 0.62 4.81
C TYR A 32 15.13 1.55 4.14
N PRO A 33 15.50 2.79 3.79
CA PRO A 33 14.58 3.71 3.13
C PRO A 33 14.03 3.11 1.83
N SER A 34 12.72 3.19 1.66
CA SER A 34 12.02 2.74 0.46
C SER A 34 12.06 3.80 -0.65
N LEU A 35 11.76 3.39 -1.89
CA LEU A 35 11.54 4.32 -3.00
C LEU A 35 10.46 5.35 -2.68
N SER A 36 9.43 4.97 -1.92
CA SER A 36 8.37 5.88 -1.50
C SER A 36 8.91 7.01 -0.63
N GLU A 37 9.71 6.68 0.36
CA GLU A 37 10.35 7.67 1.25
C GLU A 37 11.33 8.55 0.45
N TYR A 38 12.14 7.94 -0.39
CA TYR A 38 13.09 8.66 -1.22
C TYR A 38 12.40 9.70 -2.13
N PHE A 39 11.31 9.32 -2.80
CA PHE A 39 10.57 10.24 -3.66
C PHE A 39 9.76 11.26 -2.87
N HIS A 40 9.23 10.88 -1.70
CA HIS A 40 8.58 11.81 -0.78
C HIS A 40 9.55 12.91 -0.33
N ASP A 41 10.77 12.55 0.07
CA ASP A 41 11.82 13.50 0.50
C ASP A 41 12.26 14.45 -0.63
N MET A 42 12.11 14.01 -1.88
CA MET A 42 12.30 14.87 -3.06
C MET A 42 11.10 15.79 -3.34
N GLY A 43 10.08 15.80 -2.49
CA GLY A 43 8.85 16.59 -2.65
C GLY A 43 7.93 16.10 -3.76
N LYS A 44 8.03 14.83 -4.15
CA LYS A 44 7.08 14.19 -5.08
C LYS A 44 5.87 13.64 -4.32
N LYS A 45 4.76 13.53 -5.03
CA LYS A 45 3.61 12.78 -4.54
C LYS A 45 3.85 11.28 -4.66
N VAL A 46 3.36 10.51 -3.69
CA VAL A 46 3.60 9.07 -3.60
C VAL A 46 2.30 8.31 -3.47
N GLY A 47 2.13 7.29 -4.30
CA GLY A 47 0.96 6.41 -4.27
C GLY A 47 1.31 4.93 -4.34
N VAL A 48 0.46 4.13 -3.72
CA VAL A 48 0.47 2.66 -3.78
C VAL A 48 -0.93 2.18 -4.14
N VAL A 49 -1.04 1.36 -5.18
CA VAL A 49 -2.29 0.72 -5.62
C VAL A 49 -2.05 -0.78 -5.74
N THR A 50 -2.88 -1.59 -5.10
CA THR A 50 -2.83 -3.04 -5.22
C THR A 50 -4.20 -3.64 -5.51
N LEU A 51 -4.26 -4.60 -6.42
CA LEU A 51 -5.44 -5.46 -6.63
C LEU A 51 -5.39 -6.63 -5.65
N GLY A 52 -5.47 -6.33 -4.38
CA GLY A 52 -5.33 -7.23 -3.25
C GLY A 52 -5.42 -6.47 -1.94
N ASN A 53 -4.95 -7.11 -0.86
CA ASN A 53 -4.95 -6.49 0.46
C ASN A 53 -3.85 -5.41 0.55
N ALA A 54 -4.24 -4.19 0.94
CA ALA A 54 -3.34 -3.04 1.09
C ALA A 54 -2.26 -3.24 2.17
N VAL A 55 -2.43 -4.24 3.04
CA VAL A 55 -1.52 -4.59 4.15
C VAL A 55 -0.74 -5.88 3.86
N ASP A 56 -0.89 -6.47 2.67
CA ASP A 56 -0.01 -7.55 2.23
C ASP A 56 1.44 -7.07 2.14
N ALA A 57 2.37 -8.00 2.20
CA ALA A 57 3.78 -7.70 2.35
C ALA A 57 4.36 -6.83 1.22
N THR A 58 3.92 -7.03 -0.02
CA THR A 58 4.46 -6.28 -1.17
C THR A 58 4.08 -4.80 -1.13
N PRO A 59 2.79 -4.40 -1.02
CA PRO A 59 2.45 -2.98 -0.90
C PRO A 59 3.03 -2.36 0.37
N THR A 60 3.04 -3.12 1.49
CA THR A 60 3.55 -2.65 2.78
C THR A 60 5.05 -2.30 2.74
N ALA A 61 5.85 -3.02 1.94
CA ALA A 61 7.27 -2.74 1.78
C ALA A 61 7.57 -1.33 1.25
N PHE A 62 6.60 -0.67 0.64
CA PHE A 62 6.72 0.69 0.12
C PHE A 62 6.35 1.78 1.14
N TYR A 63 5.83 1.43 2.34
CA TYR A 63 5.42 2.46 3.30
C TYR A 63 5.72 2.14 4.76
N ALA A 64 6.20 0.93 5.08
CA ALA A 64 6.44 0.52 6.45
C ALA A 64 7.72 -0.30 6.61
N HIS A 65 8.19 -0.41 7.85
CA HIS A 65 9.39 -1.14 8.24
C HIS A 65 9.10 -1.99 9.47
N TYR A 66 9.19 -3.31 9.33
CA TYR A 66 9.04 -4.21 10.47
C TYR A 66 9.64 -5.59 10.18
N THR A 67 10.01 -6.31 11.24
CA THR A 67 10.62 -7.65 11.12
C THR A 67 9.60 -8.77 10.92
N GLU A 68 8.30 -8.45 10.91
CA GLU A 68 7.22 -9.44 10.83
C GLU A 68 6.05 -8.93 9.97
N ARG A 69 5.90 -9.52 8.76
CA ARG A 69 4.90 -9.15 7.76
C ARG A 69 3.44 -9.28 8.20
N ASP A 70 3.16 -10.16 9.17
CA ASP A 70 1.79 -10.43 9.63
C ASP A 70 1.34 -9.49 10.76
N SER A 71 2.17 -8.52 11.14
CA SER A 71 1.88 -7.55 12.20
C SER A 71 1.08 -6.34 11.68
N ALA A 72 -0.14 -6.59 11.21
CA ALA A 72 -0.98 -5.58 10.56
C ALA A 72 -1.16 -4.30 11.39
N ASP A 73 -1.33 -4.41 12.72
CA ASP A 73 -1.49 -3.26 13.61
C ASP A 73 -0.25 -2.35 13.60
N VAL A 74 0.96 -2.93 13.57
CA VAL A 74 2.21 -2.18 13.53
C VAL A 74 2.44 -1.55 12.15
N LEU A 75 2.15 -2.31 11.10
CA LEU A 75 2.40 -1.90 9.72
C LEU A 75 1.45 -0.76 9.30
N THR A 76 0.15 -0.90 9.58
CA THR A 76 -0.84 0.13 9.25
C THR A 76 -0.66 1.41 10.05
N ALA A 77 -0.17 1.32 11.29
CA ALA A 77 0.09 2.50 12.11
C ALA A 77 1.18 3.41 11.52
N GLN A 78 2.09 2.86 10.70
CA GLN A 78 3.15 3.62 10.03
C GLN A 78 2.67 4.44 8.82
N LEU A 79 1.40 4.35 8.45
CA LEU A 79 0.78 5.28 7.50
C LEU A 79 0.67 6.70 8.07
N ILE A 80 0.56 6.83 9.41
CA ILE A 80 0.57 8.12 10.09
C ILE A 80 1.99 8.69 9.99
N ASP A 81 2.10 9.95 9.58
CA ASP A 81 3.37 10.62 9.27
C ASP A 81 4.21 9.88 8.20
N GLY A 82 3.61 8.91 7.50
CA GLY A 82 4.27 8.12 6.46
C GLY A 82 4.38 8.85 5.11
N PRO A 83 5.08 8.24 4.13
CA PRO A 83 5.41 8.90 2.87
C PRO A 83 4.26 8.96 1.86
N LEU A 84 3.13 8.26 2.10
CA LEU A 84 2.08 8.11 1.10
C LEU A 84 1.13 9.31 1.06
N ASP A 85 0.79 9.73 -0.15
CA ASP A 85 -0.35 10.60 -0.44
C ASP A 85 -1.59 9.80 -0.84
N LEU A 86 -1.39 8.58 -1.38
CA LEU A 86 -2.47 7.70 -1.80
C LEU A 86 -2.12 6.24 -1.50
N LEU A 87 -3.05 5.53 -0.85
CA LEU A 87 -3.07 4.08 -0.73
C LEU A 87 -4.42 3.57 -1.25
N CYS A 88 -4.42 2.57 -2.14
CA CYS A 88 -5.63 1.93 -2.62
C CYS A 88 -5.46 0.41 -2.65
N GLY A 89 -6.40 -0.31 -2.04
CA GLY A 89 -6.45 -1.77 -1.97
C GLY A 89 -7.68 -2.24 -1.21
N SER A 90 -7.69 -3.50 -0.77
CA SER A 90 -8.72 -4.06 0.12
C SER A 90 -8.21 -4.28 1.54
N GLY A 91 -8.99 -4.93 2.40
CA GLY A 91 -8.58 -5.34 3.75
C GLY A 91 -9.00 -4.38 4.84
N ILE A 92 -10.27 -3.97 4.86
CA ILE A 92 -10.83 -3.01 5.84
C ILE A 92 -10.66 -3.48 7.29
N GLU A 93 -10.65 -4.78 7.52
CA GLU A 93 -10.50 -5.36 8.86
C GLU A 93 -9.16 -4.96 9.52
N GLN A 94 -8.05 -4.82 8.78
CA GLN A 94 -6.77 -4.41 9.32
C GLN A 94 -6.78 -2.96 9.84
N PHE A 95 -7.77 -2.17 9.45
CA PHE A 95 -7.97 -0.80 9.92
C PHE A 95 -9.02 -0.71 11.03
N THR A 96 -9.95 -1.66 11.11
CA THR A 96 -11.12 -1.62 12.00
C THR A 96 -11.08 -2.63 13.13
N ILE A 97 -10.46 -3.81 12.92
CA ILE A 97 -10.34 -4.88 13.92
C ILE A 97 -8.89 -4.90 14.41
N ARG A 98 -8.60 -4.05 15.39
CA ARG A 98 -7.25 -3.86 15.92
C ARG A 98 -7.09 -4.44 17.31
N HIS A 99 -5.90 -4.99 17.59
CA HIS A 99 -5.56 -5.57 18.90
C HIS A 99 -4.83 -4.57 19.81
N ASP A 100 -4.35 -3.45 19.24
CA ASP A 100 -3.65 -2.38 19.97
C ASP A 100 -4.58 -1.36 20.64
N GLY A 101 -5.88 -1.49 20.44
CA GLY A 101 -6.91 -0.61 21.01
C GLY A 101 -7.00 0.78 20.37
N ARG A 102 -6.25 1.06 19.30
CA ARG A 102 -6.26 2.35 18.59
C ARG A 102 -7.48 2.47 17.66
N ASN A 103 -7.95 3.70 17.47
CA ASN A 103 -8.88 4.05 16.39
C ASN A 103 -8.09 4.64 15.22
N LEU A 104 -7.42 3.75 14.47
CA LEU A 104 -6.50 4.15 13.39
C LEU A 104 -7.19 5.03 12.34
N ILE A 105 -8.43 4.75 11.98
CA ILE A 105 -9.16 5.57 10.99
C ILE A 105 -9.31 7.01 11.48
N SER A 106 -9.60 7.21 12.78
CA SER A 106 -9.68 8.54 13.36
C SER A 106 -8.34 9.25 13.36
N GLU A 107 -7.27 8.54 13.67
CA GLU A 107 -5.91 9.07 13.69
C GLU A 107 -5.43 9.44 12.27
N LEU A 108 -5.67 8.59 11.27
CA LEU A 108 -5.38 8.89 9.87
C LEU A 108 -6.13 10.13 9.36
N LYS A 109 -7.39 10.30 9.76
CA LYS A 109 -8.14 11.53 9.44
C LYS A 109 -7.54 12.78 10.10
N GLN A 110 -7.00 12.66 11.30
CA GLN A 110 -6.28 13.75 11.97
C GLN A 110 -4.95 14.06 11.29
N ASP A 111 -4.30 13.05 10.69
CA ASP A 111 -3.09 13.18 9.86
C ASP A 111 -3.38 13.69 8.43
N GLY A 112 -4.63 14.06 8.15
CA GLY A 112 -5.03 14.67 6.88
C GLY A 112 -5.44 13.72 5.78
N TYR A 113 -5.62 12.42 6.07
CA TYR A 113 -6.16 11.47 5.11
C TYR A 113 -7.68 11.52 5.04
N ASN A 114 -8.20 11.43 3.81
CA ASN A 114 -9.57 11.04 3.56
C ASN A 114 -9.63 9.52 3.50
N PHE A 115 -10.29 8.89 4.46
CA PHE A 115 -10.51 7.44 4.47
C PHE A 115 -11.83 7.12 3.79
N ILE A 116 -11.76 6.42 2.65
CA ILE A 116 -12.90 6.07 1.80
C ILE A 116 -12.91 4.57 1.47
N THR A 117 -14.06 4.07 1.01
CA THR A 117 -14.27 2.64 0.69
C THR A 117 -14.80 2.44 -0.73
N ASP A 118 -14.60 3.41 -1.61
CA ASP A 118 -15.07 3.36 -3.01
C ASP A 118 -13.99 3.97 -3.91
N THR A 119 -13.37 3.14 -4.73
CA THR A 119 -12.29 3.51 -5.66
C THR A 119 -12.71 4.62 -6.63
N TYR A 120 -13.97 4.65 -7.05
CA TYR A 120 -14.47 5.67 -7.96
C TYR A 120 -14.61 7.08 -7.34
N LYS A 121 -14.43 7.19 -6.03
CA LYS A 121 -14.46 8.47 -5.30
C LYS A 121 -13.08 9.04 -4.94
N ILE A 122 -12.00 8.43 -5.41
CA ILE A 122 -10.64 8.91 -5.13
C ILE A 122 -10.47 10.36 -5.58
N ASN A 123 -10.91 10.71 -6.78
CA ASN A 123 -10.73 12.05 -7.35
C ASN A 123 -11.70 13.10 -6.78
N ASP A 124 -12.73 12.69 -6.04
CA ASP A 124 -13.61 13.62 -5.31
C ASP A 124 -12.96 14.16 -4.03
N GLN A 125 -11.86 13.53 -3.59
CA GLN A 125 -11.20 13.88 -2.33
C GLN A 125 -10.13 14.96 -2.57
N LYS A 126 -9.96 15.87 -1.58
CA LYS A 126 -8.84 16.82 -1.55
C LYS A 126 -7.77 16.31 -0.58
N GLY A 127 -6.48 16.46 -0.94
CA GLY A 127 -5.36 16.02 -0.11
C GLY A 127 -5.13 14.51 -0.13
N LYS A 128 -4.53 13.96 0.93
CA LYS A 128 -4.16 12.55 1.06
C LYS A 128 -5.40 11.62 1.08
N VAL A 129 -5.28 10.44 0.48
CA VAL A 129 -6.39 9.46 0.39
C VAL A 129 -5.93 8.06 0.79
N ILE A 130 -6.70 7.42 1.67
CA ILE A 130 -6.65 5.97 1.89
C ILE A 130 -7.99 5.41 1.42
N CYS A 131 -7.96 4.63 0.34
CA CYS A 131 -9.11 3.96 -0.25
C CYS A 131 -9.02 2.46 0.02
N ILE A 132 -9.85 1.94 0.92
CA ILE A 132 -9.92 0.51 1.21
C ILE A 132 -11.26 0.00 0.70
N ASP A 133 -11.24 -0.46 -0.55
CA ASP A 133 -12.41 -0.95 -1.29
C ASP A 133 -12.30 -2.48 -1.41
N GLU A 134 -13.22 -3.22 -0.77
CA GLU A 134 -13.20 -4.69 -0.75
C GLU A 134 -13.31 -5.30 -2.15
N LYS A 135 -13.86 -4.58 -3.12
CA LYS A 135 -13.87 -5.01 -4.51
C LYS A 135 -12.46 -5.22 -5.08
N MET A 136 -11.44 -4.51 -4.56
CA MET A 136 -10.03 -4.74 -4.95
C MET A 136 -9.55 -6.13 -4.52
N GLY A 137 -10.08 -6.66 -3.41
CA GLY A 137 -9.83 -8.02 -2.94
C GLY A 137 -10.59 -9.08 -3.75
N ASP A 138 -11.81 -8.80 -4.16
CA ASP A 138 -12.73 -9.75 -4.79
C ASP A 138 -12.79 -9.65 -6.32
N ALA A 139 -12.02 -8.73 -6.92
CA ALA A 139 -12.10 -8.40 -8.35
C ALA A 139 -12.00 -9.61 -9.30
N ALA A 140 -11.29 -10.67 -8.93
CA ALA A 140 -11.20 -11.89 -9.72
C ALA A 140 -12.50 -12.70 -9.68
N GLU A 141 -13.21 -12.70 -8.56
CA GLU A 141 -14.49 -13.39 -8.39
C GLU A 141 -15.64 -12.65 -9.10
N GLU A 142 -15.62 -11.32 -9.02
CA GLU A 142 -16.62 -10.45 -9.65
C GLU A 142 -16.40 -10.26 -11.16
N LYS A 143 -15.35 -10.83 -11.75
CA LYS A 143 -14.97 -10.63 -13.17
C LYS A 143 -14.78 -9.17 -13.57
N ASN A 144 -14.47 -8.31 -12.62
CA ASN A 144 -14.19 -6.90 -12.89
C ASN A 144 -12.72 -6.72 -13.33
N LEU A 145 -12.44 -7.06 -14.58
CA LEU A 145 -11.10 -7.03 -15.16
C LEU A 145 -10.52 -5.61 -15.31
N SER A 146 -11.34 -4.57 -15.20
CA SER A 146 -10.90 -3.18 -15.38
C SER A 146 -10.50 -2.51 -14.05
N LEU A 147 -10.84 -3.08 -12.89
CA LEU A 147 -10.76 -2.39 -11.61
C LEU A 147 -9.34 -1.90 -11.27
N LEU A 148 -8.30 -2.70 -11.56
CA LEU A 148 -6.91 -2.24 -11.36
C LEU A 148 -6.58 -1.08 -12.29
N ALA A 149 -7.02 -1.12 -13.55
CA ALA A 149 -6.80 -0.04 -14.49
C ALA A 149 -7.56 1.22 -14.08
N ASP A 150 -8.80 1.09 -13.61
CA ASP A 150 -9.64 2.21 -13.14
C ASP A 150 -9.00 2.85 -11.88
N ALA A 151 -8.58 2.05 -10.90
CA ALA A 151 -7.87 2.51 -9.71
C ALA A 151 -6.54 3.20 -10.05
N THR A 152 -5.78 2.63 -11.00
CA THR A 152 -4.52 3.21 -11.48
C THR A 152 -4.76 4.57 -12.15
N ASN A 153 -5.77 4.67 -13.01
CA ASN A 153 -6.11 5.94 -13.65
C ASN A 153 -6.56 7.00 -12.64
N ALA A 154 -7.38 6.61 -11.65
CA ALA A 154 -7.79 7.51 -10.58
C ALA A 154 -6.57 7.98 -9.75
N ALA A 155 -5.65 7.08 -9.42
CA ALA A 155 -4.42 7.40 -8.70
C ALA A 155 -3.51 8.36 -9.48
N ILE A 156 -3.32 8.13 -10.79
CA ILE A 156 -2.52 9.02 -11.64
C ILE A 156 -3.13 10.43 -11.67
N GLN A 157 -4.44 10.54 -11.89
CA GLN A 157 -5.13 11.83 -11.90
C GLN A 157 -4.98 12.54 -10.56
N LYS A 158 -5.21 11.83 -9.46
CA LYS A 158 -5.10 12.37 -8.11
C LYS A 158 -3.70 12.92 -7.81
N LEU A 159 -2.66 12.13 -8.08
CA LEU A 159 -1.28 12.50 -7.79
C LEU A 159 -0.77 13.63 -8.71
N GLN A 160 -1.31 13.77 -9.91
CA GLN A 160 -1.00 14.87 -10.83
C GLN A 160 -1.64 16.18 -10.40
N GLU A 161 -2.91 16.18 -9.96
CA GLU A 161 -3.62 17.38 -9.53
C GLU A 161 -2.96 18.05 -8.34
N ASP A 162 -2.51 17.29 -7.36
CA ASP A 162 -1.95 17.81 -6.12
C ASP A 162 -0.53 18.36 -6.28
N ASN A 163 0.24 17.96 -7.30
CA ASN A 163 1.63 18.44 -7.47
C ASN A 163 2.18 18.31 -8.91
N ALA A 164 1.52 18.95 -9.85
CA ALA A 164 1.89 18.88 -11.28
C ALA A 164 3.35 19.28 -11.61
N LYS A 165 4.03 20.06 -10.74
CA LYS A 165 5.38 20.57 -11.01
C LYS A 165 6.50 19.59 -10.69
N ASN A 166 6.35 18.77 -9.64
CA ASN A 166 7.40 17.88 -9.14
C ASN A 166 7.24 16.44 -9.59
N GLY A 167 6.09 16.12 -10.21
CA GLY A 167 5.74 14.75 -10.59
C GLY A 167 5.41 13.86 -9.38
N PHE A 168 5.26 12.57 -9.63
CA PHE A 168 4.88 11.61 -8.60
C PHE A 168 5.61 10.26 -8.79
N PHE A 169 5.59 9.46 -7.74
CA PHE A 169 5.91 8.03 -7.76
C PHE A 169 4.63 7.24 -7.50
N LEU A 170 4.40 6.21 -8.29
CA LEU A 170 3.24 5.32 -8.13
C LEU A 170 3.68 3.87 -8.27
N PHE A 171 3.49 3.09 -7.20
CA PHE A 171 3.62 1.64 -7.24
C PHE A 171 2.27 1.00 -7.53
N ILE A 172 2.25 0.03 -8.45
CA ILE A 172 1.03 -0.68 -8.86
C ILE A 172 1.29 -2.17 -8.81
N GLU A 173 0.38 -2.92 -8.18
CA GLU A 173 0.50 -4.36 -8.02
C GLU A 173 -0.75 -5.10 -8.51
N GLY A 174 -0.52 -6.09 -9.37
CA GLY A 174 -1.51 -7.08 -9.78
C GLY A 174 -1.46 -8.33 -8.88
N ALA A 175 -1.74 -8.21 -7.58
CA ALA A 175 -1.58 -9.27 -6.57
C ALA A 175 -2.34 -10.57 -6.90
N LYS A 176 -3.43 -10.49 -7.65
CA LYS A 176 -4.23 -11.66 -8.02
C LYS A 176 -3.48 -12.68 -8.91
N ILE A 177 -2.41 -12.27 -9.59
CA ILE A 177 -1.54 -13.17 -10.36
C ILE A 177 -0.83 -14.14 -9.40
N ASP A 178 -0.28 -13.62 -8.31
CA ASP A 178 0.36 -14.41 -7.25
C ASP A 178 -0.66 -15.31 -6.52
N TYR A 179 -1.82 -14.78 -6.15
CA TYR A 179 -2.89 -15.54 -5.50
C TYR A 179 -3.37 -16.72 -6.36
N ALA A 180 -3.53 -16.52 -7.67
CA ALA A 180 -3.88 -17.61 -8.59
C ALA A 180 -2.77 -18.67 -8.67
N GLY A 181 -1.51 -18.26 -8.66
CA GLY A 181 -0.35 -19.18 -8.60
C GLY A 181 -0.35 -20.02 -7.33
N HIS A 182 -0.63 -19.44 -6.17
CA HIS A 182 -0.73 -20.17 -4.90
C HIS A 182 -1.92 -21.14 -4.86
N SER A 183 -3.07 -20.75 -5.40
CA SER A 183 -4.26 -21.62 -5.47
C SER A 183 -4.19 -22.70 -6.56
N LYS A 184 -3.11 -22.71 -7.37
CA LYS A 184 -2.95 -23.61 -8.54
C LYS A 184 -4.12 -23.51 -9.53
N CYS A 185 -4.80 -22.40 -9.57
CA CYS A 185 -5.81 -22.03 -10.56
C CYS A 185 -5.10 -21.40 -11.77
N LEU A 186 -4.78 -22.23 -12.77
CA LEU A 186 -4.27 -21.81 -14.07
C LEU A 186 -5.37 -21.93 -15.12
#